data_0521db24406b8d95426eaea5348edc1e
#
_entry.id   0521db24406b8d95426eaea5348edc1e
#
_cell.length_a   1.000
_cell.length_b   1.000
_cell.length_c   1.000
_cell.angle_alpha   90.00
_cell.angle_beta   90.00
_cell.angle_gamma   90.00
#
_symmetry.space_group_name_H-M   'P 1'
#
loop_
_entity.id
_entity.type
_entity.pdbx_description
1 polymer ?
#
loop_
_entity_poly.entity_id
_entity_poly.type
_entity_poly.pdbx_seq_one_letter_code
_entity_poly.pdbx_strand_id
1 'polypeptide(L)'
;GLLMLGALIAVPVLVVSNTGGLGDFTDQVAEVNPELLNIFTNAEGMSLSWLEIISLLGWGLGYFGLPHVLARFKAIRSADEVGLAAVIGVSWSFIGYLMAILVGLCGAAYLANPLADSERVFIELTSLIFHPLIAGVLLAAILAAIMSTVDSQLLVCSATLAEDLYPMLAKASLAPEQRLQIGRVAVVAMALLATVMAMKPDSKVLDVVSYAWAGLGASLGPTILLSLYWRSMTAAGALAGILVGGVTVIVWEALGSGGYSGGIFYLFSLVPGFLFSMLAIVLVTRL
;
A
#
# COMPACT_ATOMS: atom_id res chain seq x y z
N GLY A 1 7.88 -1.70 -14.48
CA GLY A 1 6.42 -1.69 -14.50
C GLY A 1 5.82 -2.61 -15.57
N LEU A 2 6.12 -2.40 -16.87
CA LEU A 2 5.56 -3.22 -17.98
C LEU A 2 5.89 -4.72 -17.84
N LEU A 3 7.14 -5.05 -17.52
CA LEU A 3 7.54 -6.45 -17.31
C LEU A 3 6.81 -7.08 -16.11
N MET A 4 6.63 -6.35 -15.03
CA MET A 4 5.87 -6.81 -13.87
C MET A 4 4.40 -7.08 -14.23
N LEU A 5 3.74 -6.15 -14.93
CA LEU A 5 2.37 -6.35 -15.38
C LEU A 5 2.28 -7.55 -16.33
N GLY A 6 3.23 -7.68 -17.26
CA GLY A 6 3.34 -8.84 -18.14
C GLY A 6 3.49 -10.15 -17.36
N ALA A 7 4.31 -10.16 -16.30
CA ALA A 7 4.48 -11.30 -15.42
C ALA A 7 3.18 -11.67 -14.67
N LEU A 8 2.49 -10.66 -14.11
CA LEU A 8 1.21 -10.86 -13.43
C LEU A 8 0.11 -11.38 -14.37
N ILE A 9 0.14 -11.03 -15.66
CA ILE A 9 -0.80 -11.53 -16.66
C ILE A 9 -0.42 -12.94 -17.11
N ALA A 10 0.88 -13.20 -17.34
CA ALA A 10 1.34 -14.45 -17.92
C ALA A 10 1.06 -15.67 -17.00
N VAL A 11 1.22 -15.50 -15.68
CA VAL A 11 0.99 -16.60 -14.72
C VAL A 11 -0.46 -17.09 -14.76
N PRO A 12 -1.50 -16.26 -14.53
CA PRO A 12 -2.88 -16.73 -14.57
C PRO A 12 -3.28 -17.25 -15.96
N VAL A 13 -2.86 -16.61 -17.03
CA VAL A 13 -3.18 -17.04 -18.40
C VAL A 13 -2.67 -18.44 -18.66
N LEU A 14 -1.44 -18.76 -18.26
CA LEU A 14 -0.88 -20.08 -18.45
C LEU A 14 -1.51 -21.11 -17.52
N VAL A 15 -1.79 -20.78 -16.25
CA VAL A 15 -2.50 -21.69 -15.35
C VAL A 15 -3.87 -22.05 -15.92
N VAL A 16 -4.68 -21.05 -16.26
CA VAL A 16 -6.02 -21.26 -16.83
C VAL A 16 -5.96 -22.05 -18.15
N SER A 17 -4.96 -21.79 -18.99
CA SER A 17 -4.76 -22.55 -20.23
C SER A 17 -4.40 -24.03 -19.95
N ASN A 18 -3.55 -24.29 -18.98
CA ASN A 18 -3.11 -25.63 -18.60
C ASN A 18 -4.20 -26.45 -17.89
N THR A 19 -5.16 -25.78 -17.24
CA THR A 19 -6.30 -26.43 -16.57
C THR A 19 -7.45 -26.76 -17.51
N GLY A 20 -7.38 -26.39 -18.79
CA GLY A 20 -8.44 -26.67 -19.77
C GLY A 20 -9.34 -25.47 -20.08
N GLY A 21 -9.08 -24.32 -19.50
CA GLY A 21 -9.81 -23.06 -19.71
C GLY A 21 -10.50 -22.52 -18.46
N LEU A 22 -11.23 -21.41 -18.63
CA LEU A 22 -11.86 -20.71 -17.50
C LEU A 22 -12.89 -21.55 -16.74
N GLY A 23 -13.67 -22.40 -17.46
CA GLY A 23 -14.67 -23.27 -16.83
C GLY A 23 -14.03 -24.30 -15.91
N ASP A 24 -13.09 -25.08 -16.41
CA ASP A 24 -12.39 -26.10 -15.63
C ASP A 24 -11.57 -25.48 -14.49
N PHE A 25 -11.02 -24.29 -14.71
CA PHE A 25 -10.32 -23.52 -13.68
C PHE A 25 -11.24 -23.10 -12.52
N THR A 26 -12.43 -22.56 -12.84
CA THR A 26 -13.41 -22.16 -11.81
C THR A 26 -13.93 -23.38 -11.05
N ASP A 27 -14.13 -24.51 -11.72
CA ASP A 27 -14.55 -25.76 -11.08
C ASP A 27 -13.46 -26.27 -10.12
N GLN A 28 -12.18 -26.24 -10.52
CA GLN A 28 -11.06 -26.60 -9.63
C GLN A 28 -10.95 -25.66 -8.41
N VAL A 29 -11.13 -24.36 -8.59
CA VAL A 29 -11.15 -23.41 -7.45
C VAL A 29 -12.33 -23.74 -6.52
N ALA A 30 -13.51 -24.02 -7.07
CA ALA A 30 -14.69 -24.39 -6.31
C ALA A 30 -14.55 -25.74 -5.58
N GLU A 31 -13.82 -26.72 -6.14
CA GLU A 31 -13.49 -27.98 -5.47
C GLU A 31 -12.60 -27.76 -4.23
N VAL A 32 -11.66 -26.80 -4.31
CA VAL A 32 -10.81 -26.45 -3.15
C VAL A 32 -11.63 -25.70 -2.10
N ASN A 33 -12.32 -24.65 -2.49
CA ASN A 33 -13.20 -23.88 -1.64
C ASN A 33 -14.12 -23.00 -2.50
N PRO A 34 -15.44 -23.27 -2.58
CA PRO A 34 -16.37 -22.49 -3.39
C PRO A 34 -16.49 -21.03 -2.95
N GLU A 35 -16.18 -20.73 -1.69
CA GLU A 35 -16.27 -19.38 -1.13
C GLU A 35 -15.19 -18.44 -1.69
N LEU A 36 -14.11 -18.97 -2.25
CA LEU A 36 -13.08 -18.16 -2.94
C LEU A 36 -13.62 -17.46 -4.20
N LEU A 37 -14.73 -17.92 -4.75
CA LEU A 37 -15.40 -17.31 -5.90
C LEU A 37 -16.50 -16.30 -5.50
N ASN A 38 -16.78 -16.15 -4.22
CA ASN A 38 -17.80 -15.25 -3.69
C ASN A 38 -17.16 -14.04 -3.01
N ILE A 39 -17.32 -12.85 -3.60
CA ILE A 39 -16.72 -11.59 -3.08
C ILE A 39 -17.38 -11.05 -1.80
N PHE A 40 -18.50 -11.64 -1.37
CA PHE A 40 -19.26 -11.21 -0.19
C PHE A 40 -19.10 -12.13 1.01
N THR A 41 -18.31 -13.20 0.89
CA THR A 41 -18.01 -14.14 1.96
C THR A 41 -16.50 -14.16 2.24
N ASN A 42 -16.13 -14.54 3.46
CA ASN A 42 -14.76 -14.89 3.79
C ASN A 42 -14.46 -16.35 3.40
N ALA A 43 -13.23 -16.81 3.61
CA ALA A 43 -12.81 -18.17 3.27
C ALA A 43 -13.55 -19.27 4.07
N GLU A 44 -14.18 -18.93 5.19
CA GLU A 44 -15.00 -19.82 6.03
C GLU A 44 -16.49 -19.85 5.62
N GLY A 45 -16.88 -19.14 4.57
CA GLY A 45 -18.25 -19.05 4.07
C GLY A 45 -19.18 -18.13 4.87
N MET A 46 -18.62 -17.33 5.78
CA MET A 46 -19.40 -16.34 6.52
C MET A 46 -19.53 -15.07 5.68
N SER A 47 -20.73 -14.49 5.65
CA SER A 47 -20.95 -13.20 5.02
C SER A 47 -20.10 -12.11 5.67
N LEU A 48 -19.45 -11.29 4.84
CA LEU A 48 -18.68 -10.15 5.31
C LEU A 48 -19.57 -9.21 6.12
N SER A 49 -19.13 -8.85 7.30
CA SER A 49 -19.78 -7.84 8.13
C SER A 49 -19.62 -6.45 7.50
N TRP A 50 -20.50 -5.52 7.87
CA TRP A 50 -20.39 -4.13 7.42
C TRP A 50 -19.06 -3.48 7.84
N LEU A 51 -18.49 -3.89 8.99
CA LEU A 51 -17.18 -3.43 9.46
C LEU A 51 -16.04 -3.88 8.54
N GLU A 52 -16.07 -5.13 8.08
CA GLU A 52 -15.09 -5.67 7.13
C GLU A 52 -15.21 -4.97 5.78
N ILE A 53 -16.42 -4.76 5.29
CA ILE A 53 -16.65 -4.04 4.02
C ILE A 53 -16.12 -2.61 4.11
N ILE A 54 -16.41 -1.87 5.18
CA ILE A 54 -15.89 -0.51 5.37
C ILE A 54 -14.36 -0.53 5.52
N SER A 55 -13.79 -1.51 6.19
CA SER A 55 -12.34 -1.67 6.33
C SER A 55 -11.67 -1.85 4.97
N LEU A 56 -12.22 -2.73 4.13
CA LEU A 56 -11.70 -2.99 2.77
C LEU A 56 -11.80 -1.73 1.89
N LEU A 57 -12.95 -1.03 1.91
CA LEU A 57 -13.13 0.21 1.17
C LEU A 57 -12.26 1.35 1.72
N GLY A 58 -11.98 1.33 3.02
CA GLY A 58 -11.16 2.30 3.73
C GLY A 58 -9.73 2.39 3.21
N TRP A 59 -9.19 1.33 2.61
CA TRP A 59 -7.86 1.34 2.00
C TRP A 59 -7.68 2.48 0.99
N GLY A 60 -8.73 2.83 0.25
CA GLY A 60 -8.72 3.92 -0.72
C GLY A 60 -8.39 5.29 -0.11
N LEU A 61 -8.72 5.52 1.17
CA LEU A 61 -8.44 6.78 1.86
C LEU A 61 -6.93 7.03 2.06
N GLY A 62 -6.12 5.97 2.11
CA GLY A 62 -4.68 6.08 2.31
C GLY A 62 -3.94 6.78 1.18
N TYR A 63 -4.44 6.68 -0.06
CA TYR A 63 -3.79 7.30 -1.23
C TYR A 63 -3.63 8.82 -1.09
N PHE A 64 -4.54 9.49 -0.40
CA PHE A 64 -4.47 10.94 -0.20
C PHE A 64 -3.32 11.38 0.72
N GLY A 65 -2.81 10.48 1.57
CA GLY A 65 -1.78 10.79 2.55
C GLY A 65 -0.37 10.32 2.22
N LEU A 66 -0.12 9.73 1.05
CA LEU A 66 1.18 9.17 0.70
C LEU A 66 2.11 10.19 0.02
N PRO A 67 3.21 10.64 0.68
CA PRO A 67 4.07 11.68 0.15
C PRO A 67 4.69 11.34 -1.21
N HIS A 68 5.12 10.09 -1.42
CA HIS A 68 5.72 9.64 -2.67
C HIS A 68 4.73 9.58 -3.83
N VAL A 69 3.44 9.38 -3.57
CA VAL A 69 2.37 9.46 -4.57
C VAL A 69 2.10 10.92 -4.92
N LEU A 70 1.99 11.79 -3.91
CA LEU A 70 1.76 13.22 -4.09
C LEU A 70 2.92 13.90 -4.85
N ALA A 71 4.15 13.49 -4.61
CA ALA A 71 5.31 13.99 -5.35
C ALA A 71 5.20 13.71 -6.86
N ARG A 72 4.63 12.56 -7.25
CA ARG A 72 4.40 12.22 -8.66
C ARG A 72 3.35 13.12 -9.33
N PHE A 73 2.30 13.49 -8.62
CA PHE A 73 1.32 14.46 -9.15
C PHE A 73 1.93 15.85 -9.36
N LYS A 74 2.83 16.29 -8.48
CA LYS A 74 3.58 17.54 -8.66
C LYS A 74 4.53 17.52 -9.86
N ALA A 75 4.99 16.36 -10.29
CA ALA A 75 5.90 16.18 -11.41
C ALA A 75 5.20 16.17 -12.78
N ILE A 76 3.87 16.24 -12.84
CA ILE A 76 3.12 16.32 -14.10
C ILE A 76 3.41 17.68 -14.78
N ARG A 77 3.69 17.64 -16.08
CA ARG A 77 4.14 18.81 -16.85
C ARG A 77 3.06 19.89 -16.98
N SER A 78 1.80 19.50 -17.10
CA SER A 78 0.68 20.44 -17.17
C SER A 78 -0.59 19.88 -16.53
N ALA A 79 -1.49 20.76 -16.09
CA ALA A 79 -2.79 20.36 -15.53
C ALA A 79 -3.67 19.61 -16.55
N ASP A 80 -3.53 19.92 -17.84
CA ASP A 80 -4.29 19.29 -18.92
C ASP A 80 -3.95 17.79 -19.08
N GLU A 81 -2.75 17.39 -18.70
CA GLU A 81 -2.30 15.99 -18.75
C GLU A 81 -2.82 15.13 -17.57
N VAL A 82 -3.36 15.75 -16.52
CA VAL A 82 -3.83 15.04 -15.32
C VAL A 82 -4.93 14.03 -15.66
N GLY A 83 -5.86 14.39 -16.53
CA GLY A 83 -6.96 13.49 -16.95
C GLY A 83 -6.43 12.21 -17.61
N LEU A 84 -5.50 12.35 -18.55
CA LEU A 84 -4.89 11.20 -19.22
C LEU A 84 -4.04 10.36 -18.24
N ALA A 85 -3.26 11.01 -17.40
CA ALA A 85 -2.46 10.34 -16.37
C ALA A 85 -3.35 9.55 -15.39
N ALA A 86 -4.51 10.09 -15.01
CA ALA A 86 -5.47 9.41 -14.15
C ALA A 86 -6.06 8.17 -14.84
N VAL A 87 -6.48 8.26 -16.10
CA VAL A 87 -7.00 7.11 -16.85
C VAL A 87 -5.95 6.00 -16.94
N ILE A 88 -4.70 6.34 -17.32
CA ILE A 88 -3.61 5.37 -17.39
C ILE A 88 -3.35 4.73 -16.02
N GLY A 89 -3.23 5.55 -14.96
CA GLY A 89 -2.94 5.07 -13.61
C GLY A 89 -4.05 4.17 -13.04
N VAL A 90 -5.31 4.56 -13.21
CA VAL A 90 -6.46 3.77 -12.73
C VAL A 90 -6.57 2.46 -13.51
N SER A 91 -6.47 2.49 -14.84
CA SER A 91 -6.51 1.28 -15.67
C SER A 91 -5.38 0.32 -15.32
N TRP A 92 -4.17 0.84 -15.14
CA TRP A 92 -3.01 0.07 -14.73
C TRP A 92 -3.22 -0.62 -13.38
N SER A 93 -3.70 0.14 -12.39
CA SER A 93 -3.95 -0.38 -11.05
C SER A 93 -5.07 -1.43 -11.05
N PHE A 94 -6.16 -1.16 -11.78
CA PHE A 94 -7.28 -2.10 -11.91
C PHE A 94 -6.83 -3.45 -12.50
N ILE A 95 -6.09 -3.41 -13.62
CA ILE A 95 -5.57 -4.64 -14.24
C ILE A 95 -4.58 -5.34 -13.30
N GLY A 96 -3.70 -4.59 -12.65
CA GLY A 96 -2.72 -5.14 -11.71
C GLY A 96 -3.37 -5.85 -10.52
N TYR A 97 -4.38 -5.25 -9.90
CA TYR A 97 -5.10 -5.87 -8.79
C TYR A 97 -5.91 -7.09 -9.22
N LEU A 98 -6.61 -7.00 -10.36
CA LEU A 98 -7.35 -8.14 -10.90
C LEU A 98 -6.42 -9.33 -11.16
N MET A 99 -5.29 -9.10 -11.80
CA MET A 99 -4.32 -10.16 -12.05
C MET A 99 -3.67 -10.70 -10.77
N ALA A 100 -3.42 -9.88 -9.78
CA ALA A 100 -2.92 -10.34 -8.48
C ALA A 100 -3.92 -11.24 -7.75
N ILE A 101 -5.22 -10.92 -7.80
CA ILE A 101 -6.28 -11.78 -7.26
C ILE A 101 -6.30 -13.11 -8.02
N LEU A 102 -6.23 -13.08 -9.35
CA LEU A 102 -6.18 -14.29 -10.17
C LEU A 102 -4.95 -15.16 -9.86
N VAL A 103 -3.77 -14.55 -9.60
CA VAL A 103 -2.58 -15.30 -9.15
C VAL A 103 -2.86 -16.02 -7.83
N GLY A 104 -3.54 -15.37 -6.88
CA GLY A 104 -3.95 -16.00 -5.62
C GLY A 104 -4.87 -17.21 -5.86
N LEU A 105 -5.90 -17.06 -6.69
CA LEU A 105 -6.80 -18.16 -7.07
C LEU A 105 -6.06 -19.28 -7.81
N CYS A 106 -5.12 -18.93 -8.70
CA CYS A 106 -4.25 -19.91 -9.35
C CYS A 106 -3.42 -20.71 -8.34
N GLY A 107 -2.92 -20.03 -7.30
CA GLY A 107 -2.23 -20.73 -6.21
C GLY A 107 -3.11 -21.75 -5.50
N ALA A 108 -4.35 -21.37 -5.19
CA ALA A 108 -5.31 -22.26 -4.53
C ALA A 108 -5.66 -23.47 -5.40
N ALA A 109 -5.85 -23.29 -6.71
CA ALA A 109 -6.24 -24.38 -7.62
C ALA A 109 -5.06 -25.26 -8.06
N TYR A 110 -3.86 -24.68 -8.25
CA TYR A 110 -2.76 -25.38 -8.95
C TYR A 110 -1.70 -25.95 -7.99
N LEU A 111 -1.59 -25.43 -6.76
CA LEU A 111 -0.63 -25.94 -5.79
C LEU A 111 -1.22 -27.12 -5.02
N ALA A 112 -0.52 -28.23 -5.01
CA ALA A 112 -0.99 -29.47 -4.37
C ALA A 112 -1.13 -29.36 -2.84
N ASN A 113 -0.40 -28.43 -2.21
CA ASN A 113 -0.43 -28.17 -0.77
C ASN A 113 -0.50 -26.68 -0.48
N PRO A 114 -1.20 -26.27 0.59
CA PRO A 114 -1.17 -24.90 1.06
C PRO A 114 0.26 -24.44 1.36
N LEU A 115 0.59 -23.23 0.95
CA LEU A 115 1.90 -22.63 1.25
C LEU A 115 1.97 -22.24 2.74
N ALA A 116 3.12 -22.48 3.37
CA ALA A 116 3.39 -22.01 4.72
C ALA A 116 3.39 -20.46 4.78
N ASP A 117 3.78 -19.82 3.68
CA ASP A 117 3.75 -18.38 3.49
C ASP A 117 3.01 -18.07 2.18
N SER A 118 1.79 -17.56 2.29
CA SER A 118 0.93 -17.22 1.16
C SER A 118 1.46 -16.06 0.30
N GLU A 119 2.35 -15.21 0.85
CA GLU A 119 2.97 -14.11 0.08
C GLU A 119 3.93 -14.63 -1.00
N ARG A 120 4.35 -15.91 -0.94
CA ARG A 120 5.24 -16.54 -1.91
C ARG A 120 4.53 -17.17 -3.11
N VAL A 121 3.20 -17.13 -3.17
CA VAL A 121 2.41 -17.83 -4.21
C VAL A 121 2.87 -17.51 -5.63
N PHE A 122 3.19 -16.26 -5.94
CA PHE A 122 3.67 -15.87 -7.27
C PHE A 122 5.03 -16.50 -7.60
N ILE A 123 5.94 -16.55 -6.63
CA ILE A 123 7.29 -17.13 -6.79
C ILE A 123 7.18 -18.63 -7.07
N GLU A 124 6.36 -19.34 -6.29
CA GLU A 124 6.15 -20.77 -6.43
C GLU A 124 5.49 -21.12 -7.78
N LEU A 125 4.41 -20.44 -8.14
CA LEU A 125 3.76 -20.65 -9.45
C LEU A 125 4.71 -20.35 -10.62
N THR A 126 5.47 -19.27 -10.54
CA THR A 126 6.43 -18.91 -11.58
C THR A 126 7.50 -20.00 -11.74
N SER A 127 7.99 -20.52 -10.63
CA SER A 127 9.03 -21.57 -10.65
C SER A 127 8.51 -22.93 -11.15
N LEU A 128 7.22 -23.22 -10.95
CA LEU A 128 6.59 -24.46 -11.40
C LEU A 128 6.20 -24.43 -12.88
N ILE A 129 5.73 -23.29 -13.39
CA ILE A 129 5.10 -23.20 -14.70
C ILE A 129 6.10 -22.84 -15.79
N PHE A 130 7.10 -22.03 -15.48
CA PHE A 130 8.01 -21.48 -16.48
C PHE A 130 9.37 -22.20 -16.50
N HIS A 131 9.96 -22.25 -17.69
CA HIS A 131 11.36 -22.64 -17.82
C HIS A 131 12.25 -21.72 -16.97
N PRO A 132 13.32 -22.22 -16.30
CA PRO A 132 14.11 -21.43 -15.33
C PRO A 132 14.61 -20.07 -15.83
N LEU A 133 14.96 -19.95 -17.12
CA LEU A 133 15.36 -18.65 -17.69
C LEU A 133 14.20 -17.63 -17.70
N ILE A 134 13.00 -18.08 -18.07
CA ILE A 134 11.81 -17.20 -18.09
C ILE A 134 11.40 -16.85 -16.65
N ALA A 135 11.38 -17.84 -15.76
CA ALA A 135 11.12 -17.62 -14.34
C ALA A 135 12.09 -16.58 -13.75
N GLY A 136 13.38 -16.68 -14.05
CA GLY A 136 14.37 -15.69 -13.62
C GLY A 136 14.07 -14.28 -14.11
N VAL A 137 13.64 -14.11 -15.37
CA VAL A 137 13.24 -12.79 -15.92
C VAL A 137 11.99 -12.24 -15.23
N LEU A 138 10.99 -13.09 -14.98
CA LEU A 138 9.74 -12.69 -14.31
C LEU A 138 10.00 -12.28 -12.86
N LEU A 139 10.83 -13.03 -12.13
CA LEU A 139 11.24 -12.68 -10.77
C LEU A 139 12.09 -11.40 -10.73
N ALA A 140 13.02 -11.24 -11.69
CA ALA A 140 13.77 -9.99 -11.83
C ALA A 140 12.87 -8.78 -12.11
N ALA A 141 11.77 -8.96 -12.83
CA ALA A 141 10.79 -7.90 -13.07
C ALA A 141 10.09 -7.43 -11.79
N ILE A 142 9.80 -8.35 -10.86
CA ILE A 142 9.26 -8.00 -9.53
C ILE A 142 10.31 -7.24 -8.73
N LEU A 143 11.55 -7.73 -8.66
CA LEU A 143 12.62 -7.03 -7.96
C LEU A 143 12.83 -5.61 -8.51
N ALA A 144 12.80 -5.44 -9.83
CA ALA A 144 12.89 -4.13 -10.46
C ALA A 144 11.72 -3.20 -10.09
N ALA A 145 10.51 -3.74 -9.96
CA ALA A 145 9.34 -2.97 -9.51
C ALA A 145 9.47 -2.54 -8.04
N ILE A 146 9.92 -3.44 -7.16
CA ILE A 146 10.22 -3.15 -5.75
C ILE A 146 11.28 -2.04 -5.66
N MET A 147 12.41 -2.20 -6.37
CA MET A 147 13.49 -1.21 -6.38
C MET A 147 13.00 0.17 -6.81
N SER A 148 12.18 0.28 -7.86
CA SER A 148 11.66 1.58 -8.31
C SER A 148 10.77 2.27 -7.27
N THR A 149 10.09 1.51 -6.42
CA THR A 149 9.28 2.04 -5.32
C THR A 149 10.16 2.46 -4.15
N VAL A 150 11.11 1.61 -3.76
CA VAL A 150 12.09 1.91 -2.71
C VAL A 150 12.87 3.19 -3.04
N ASP A 151 13.36 3.33 -4.28
CA ASP A 151 14.08 4.52 -4.73
C ASP A 151 13.25 5.80 -4.55
N SER A 152 11.97 5.76 -4.95
CA SER A 152 11.09 6.92 -4.81
C SER A 152 10.79 7.27 -3.35
N GLN A 153 10.64 6.28 -2.48
CA GLN A 153 10.41 6.49 -1.05
C GLN A 153 11.65 7.03 -0.35
N LEU A 154 12.82 6.44 -0.62
CA LEU A 154 14.09 6.91 -0.07
C LEU A 154 14.42 8.33 -0.53
N LEU A 155 14.14 8.65 -1.80
CA LEU A 155 14.34 10.00 -2.33
C LEU A 155 13.47 11.02 -1.59
N VAL A 156 12.17 10.75 -1.39
CA VAL A 156 11.27 11.65 -0.65
C VAL A 156 11.72 11.79 0.80
N CYS A 157 12.07 10.70 1.49
CA CYS A 157 12.57 10.75 2.85
C CYS A 157 13.86 11.57 2.96
N SER A 158 14.81 11.36 2.03
CA SER A 158 16.09 12.09 2.05
C SER A 158 15.91 13.59 1.77
N ALA A 159 15.03 13.93 0.82
CA ALA A 159 14.70 15.31 0.52
C ALA A 159 14.07 16.01 1.74
N THR A 160 13.08 15.39 2.37
CA THR A 160 12.44 15.93 3.58
C THR A 160 13.44 16.13 4.71
N LEU A 161 14.38 15.19 4.91
CA LEU A 161 15.41 15.34 5.94
C LEU A 161 16.42 16.44 5.61
N ALA A 162 16.88 16.51 4.36
CA ALA A 162 17.96 17.42 3.96
C ALA A 162 17.46 18.84 3.66
N GLU A 163 16.25 18.99 3.13
CA GLU A 163 15.72 20.28 2.67
C GLU A 163 14.75 20.91 3.65
N ASP A 164 14.01 20.11 4.43
CA ASP A 164 13.00 20.63 5.35
C ASP A 164 13.47 20.52 6.82
N LEU A 165 13.72 19.30 7.30
CA LEU A 165 13.95 19.07 8.72
C LEU A 165 15.29 19.59 9.23
N TYR A 166 16.38 19.30 8.54
CA TYR A 166 17.72 19.70 8.98
C TYR A 166 17.89 21.22 9.01
N PRO A 167 17.53 22.00 7.97
CA PRO A 167 17.62 23.45 8.01
C PRO A 167 16.75 24.08 9.12
N MET A 168 15.58 23.50 9.38
CA MET A 168 14.68 23.95 10.45
C MET A 168 15.32 23.75 11.84
N LEU A 169 15.94 22.59 12.09
CA LEU A 169 16.58 22.27 13.37
C LEU A 169 17.90 23.00 13.56
N ALA A 170 18.73 23.07 12.54
CA ALA A 170 20.04 23.74 12.58
C ALA A 170 19.95 25.27 12.49
N LYS A 171 18.77 25.81 12.12
CA LYS A 171 18.55 27.25 11.87
C LYS A 171 19.59 27.84 10.91
N ALA A 172 20.05 27.05 9.95
CA ALA A 172 21.12 27.42 9.02
C ALA A 172 20.71 27.13 7.58
N SER A 173 21.11 28.01 6.66
CA SER A 173 21.04 27.75 5.24
C SER A 173 22.20 26.84 4.83
N LEU A 174 21.90 25.68 4.27
CA LEU A 174 22.92 24.74 3.80
C LEU A 174 23.41 25.08 2.39
N ALA A 175 24.72 24.94 2.17
CA ALA A 175 25.26 24.92 0.82
C ALA A 175 24.77 23.71 0.03
N PRO A 176 24.67 23.77 -1.32
CA PRO A 176 24.20 22.65 -2.13
C PRO A 176 24.93 21.33 -1.88
N GLU A 177 26.24 21.38 -1.68
CA GLU A 177 27.08 20.22 -1.41
C GLU A 177 26.75 19.57 -0.06
N GLN A 178 26.46 20.38 0.95
CA GLN A 178 26.05 19.90 2.28
C GLN A 178 24.68 19.23 2.23
N ARG A 179 23.72 19.80 1.51
CA ARG A 179 22.39 19.17 1.30
C ARG A 179 22.51 17.81 0.65
N LEU A 180 23.36 17.70 -0.39
CA LEU A 180 23.60 16.44 -1.07
C LEU A 180 24.22 15.39 -0.15
N GLN A 181 25.19 15.78 0.69
CA GLN A 181 25.80 14.87 1.66
C GLN A 181 24.81 14.41 2.72
N ILE A 182 24.02 15.32 3.29
CA ILE A 182 22.98 14.99 4.26
C ILE A 182 21.95 14.04 3.63
N GLY A 183 21.51 14.31 2.40
CA GLY A 183 20.60 13.45 1.67
C GLY A 183 21.17 12.03 1.47
N ARG A 184 22.44 11.90 1.10
CA ARG A 184 23.11 10.59 0.95
C ARG A 184 23.19 9.83 2.28
N VAL A 185 23.56 10.49 3.34
CA VAL A 185 23.60 9.88 4.68
C VAL A 185 22.19 9.47 5.11
N ALA A 186 21.19 10.30 4.86
CA ALA A 186 19.79 9.99 5.15
C ALA A 186 19.30 8.75 4.41
N VAL A 187 19.59 8.61 3.11
CA VAL A 187 19.25 7.41 2.33
C VAL A 187 19.85 6.15 2.95
N VAL A 188 21.15 6.18 3.27
CA VAL A 188 21.83 5.02 3.87
C VAL A 188 21.25 4.70 5.25
N ALA A 189 21.03 5.70 6.09
CA ALA A 189 20.46 5.51 7.42
C ALA A 189 19.05 4.91 7.36
N MET A 190 18.18 5.42 6.47
CA MET A 190 16.84 4.90 6.27
C MET A 190 16.83 3.49 5.70
N ALA A 191 17.71 3.20 4.74
CA ALA A 191 17.84 1.84 4.19
C ALA A 191 18.31 0.83 5.26
N LEU A 192 19.26 1.19 6.11
CA LEU A 192 19.71 0.35 7.22
C LEU A 192 18.57 0.14 8.24
N LEU A 193 17.85 1.19 8.61
CA LEU A 193 16.71 1.10 9.52
C LEU A 193 15.63 0.16 8.96
N ALA A 194 15.26 0.35 7.69
CA ALA A 194 14.29 -0.51 7.01
C ALA A 194 14.76 -1.98 6.97
N THR A 195 16.05 -2.21 6.68
CA THR A 195 16.63 -3.55 6.70
C THR A 195 16.54 -4.21 8.08
N VAL A 196 16.88 -3.47 9.14
CA VAL A 196 16.75 -3.99 10.53
C VAL A 196 15.29 -4.32 10.86
N MET A 197 14.34 -3.47 10.46
CA MET A 197 12.91 -3.75 10.66
C MET A 197 12.44 -4.99 9.87
N ALA A 198 12.95 -5.19 8.67
CA ALA A 198 12.63 -6.34 7.82
C ALA A 198 13.23 -7.67 8.30
N MET A 199 14.20 -7.65 9.23
CA MET A 199 14.79 -8.86 9.79
C MET A 199 13.91 -9.62 10.79
N LYS A 200 12.72 -9.11 11.12
CA LYS A 200 11.76 -9.84 11.98
C LYS A 200 11.15 -11.00 11.21
N PRO A 201 11.35 -12.26 11.66
CA PRO A 201 10.99 -13.45 10.88
C PRO A 201 9.51 -13.64 10.63
N ASP A 202 8.65 -13.13 11.54
CA ASP A 202 7.20 -13.39 11.55
C ASP A 202 6.36 -12.20 11.04
N SER A 203 7.00 -11.14 10.49
CA SER A 203 6.27 -9.99 9.97
C SER A 203 5.83 -10.23 8.53
N LYS A 204 4.52 -10.30 8.30
CA LYS A 204 3.97 -10.26 6.95
C LYS A 204 4.13 -8.87 6.36
N VAL A 205 4.48 -8.80 5.07
CA VAL A 205 4.64 -7.53 4.36
C VAL A 205 3.34 -6.74 4.38
N LEU A 206 2.20 -7.42 4.20
CA LEU A 206 0.89 -6.77 4.22
C LEU A 206 0.59 -6.08 5.55
N ASP A 207 0.94 -6.67 6.69
CA ASP A 207 0.71 -6.09 8.02
C ASP A 207 1.54 -4.82 8.24
N VAL A 208 2.82 -4.85 7.85
CA VAL A 208 3.70 -3.66 7.95
C VAL A 208 3.22 -2.53 7.03
N VAL A 209 2.83 -2.89 5.80
CA VAL A 209 2.31 -1.92 4.83
C VAL A 209 0.99 -1.33 5.30
N SER A 210 0.05 -2.14 5.81
CA SER A 210 -1.25 -1.67 6.27
C SER A 210 -1.12 -0.65 7.41
N TYR A 211 -0.24 -0.93 8.38
CA TYR A 211 0.02 -0.01 9.50
C TYR A 211 0.61 1.33 9.04
N ALA A 212 1.65 1.28 8.18
CA ALA A 212 2.25 2.50 7.63
C ALA A 212 1.26 3.29 6.74
N TRP A 213 0.46 2.57 5.96
CA TRP A 213 -0.58 3.13 5.11
C TRP A 213 -1.66 3.84 5.92
N ALA A 214 -2.11 3.21 7.00
CA ALA A 214 -3.07 3.80 7.92
C ALA A 214 -2.51 5.06 8.60
N GLY A 215 -1.29 4.99 9.14
CA GLY A 215 -0.65 6.10 9.83
C GLY A 215 -0.48 7.34 8.95
N LEU A 216 0.08 7.17 7.75
CA LEU A 216 0.26 8.27 6.79
C LEU A 216 -1.08 8.75 6.22
N GLY A 217 -1.97 7.82 5.83
CA GLY A 217 -3.28 8.13 5.27
C GLY A 217 -4.17 8.91 6.24
N ALA A 218 -4.23 8.51 7.50
CA ALA A 218 -5.03 9.19 8.54
C ALA A 218 -4.43 10.53 8.96
N SER A 219 -3.11 10.66 9.00
CA SER A 219 -2.45 11.91 9.40
C SER A 219 -2.49 12.95 8.29
N LEU A 220 -2.04 12.60 7.10
CA LEU A 220 -1.83 13.55 6.01
C LEU A 220 -3.05 13.68 5.08
N GLY A 221 -3.80 12.59 4.87
CA GLY A 221 -4.93 12.57 3.92
C GLY A 221 -5.97 13.64 4.17
N PRO A 222 -6.60 13.71 5.36
CA PRO A 222 -7.57 14.76 5.69
C PRO A 222 -6.98 16.17 5.58
N THR A 223 -5.74 16.34 6.02
CA THR A 223 -5.02 17.62 5.98
C THR A 223 -4.87 18.11 4.55
N ILE A 224 -4.44 17.24 3.63
CA ILE A 224 -4.27 17.58 2.21
C ILE A 224 -5.62 17.86 1.57
N LEU A 225 -6.61 16.98 1.77
CA LEU A 225 -7.95 17.18 1.20
C LEU A 225 -8.56 18.49 1.63
N LEU A 226 -8.58 18.77 2.94
CA LEU A 226 -9.18 20.01 3.45
C LEU A 226 -8.37 21.25 3.04
N SER A 227 -7.05 21.16 2.93
CA SER A 227 -6.24 22.29 2.44
C SER A 227 -6.56 22.68 1.00
N LEU A 228 -6.99 21.73 0.17
CA LEU A 228 -7.38 21.98 -1.22
C LEU A 228 -8.79 22.57 -1.37
N TYR A 229 -9.72 22.12 -0.53
CA TYR A 229 -11.15 22.47 -0.70
C TYR A 229 -11.66 23.46 0.34
N TRP A 230 -10.97 23.68 1.46
CA TRP A 230 -11.42 24.56 2.53
C TRP A 230 -10.45 25.72 2.78
N ARG A 231 -10.75 26.87 2.19
CA ARG A 231 -9.91 28.07 2.23
C ARG A 231 -9.66 28.64 3.63
N SER A 232 -10.53 28.37 4.59
CA SER A 232 -10.41 28.86 5.97
C SER A 232 -9.58 27.99 6.88
N MET A 233 -9.02 26.89 6.37
CA MET A 233 -8.18 25.98 7.15
C MET A 233 -6.95 26.70 7.69
N THR A 234 -6.67 26.51 8.99
CA THR A 234 -5.53 27.11 9.66
C THR A 234 -4.36 26.15 9.82
N ALA A 235 -3.15 26.67 9.98
CA ALA A 235 -1.96 25.83 10.26
C ALA A 235 -2.11 25.05 11.58
N ALA A 236 -2.75 25.64 12.60
CA ALA A 236 -3.04 24.96 13.87
C ALA A 236 -4.02 23.79 13.65
N GLY A 237 -5.06 23.98 12.84
CA GLY A 237 -5.99 22.91 12.45
C GLY A 237 -5.27 21.80 11.71
N ALA A 238 -4.40 22.10 10.75
CA ALA A 238 -3.59 21.12 10.03
C ALA A 238 -2.73 20.29 10.98
N LEU A 239 -2.02 20.92 11.89
CA LEU A 239 -1.18 20.23 12.89
C LEU A 239 -2.03 19.34 13.79
N ALA A 240 -3.17 19.83 14.28
CA ALA A 240 -4.10 19.05 15.10
C ALA A 240 -4.56 17.79 14.36
N GLY A 241 -4.93 17.90 13.08
CA GLY A 241 -5.33 16.77 12.26
C GLY A 241 -4.24 15.72 12.10
N ILE A 242 -3.01 16.17 11.78
CA ILE A 242 -1.87 15.27 11.63
C ILE A 242 -1.61 14.49 12.93
N LEU A 243 -1.60 15.18 14.07
CA LEU A 243 -1.35 14.55 15.37
C LEU A 243 -2.47 13.61 15.77
N VAL A 244 -3.73 14.05 15.69
CA VAL A 244 -4.89 13.22 16.07
C VAL A 244 -5.01 12.01 15.15
N GLY A 245 -4.82 12.17 13.84
CA GLY A 245 -4.85 11.05 12.90
C GLY A 245 -3.83 9.97 13.22
N GLY A 246 -2.56 10.37 13.40
CA GLY A 246 -1.48 9.44 13.74
C GLY A 246 -1.67 8.76 15.11
N VAL A 247 -2.00 9.54 16.14
CA VAL A 247 -2.25 9.01 17.50
C VAL A 247 -3.44 8.04 17.49
N THR A 248 -4.51 8.37 16.74
CA THR A 248 -5.68 7.49 16.63
C THR A 248 -5.30 6.13 16.05
N VAL A 249 -4.51 6.08 14.99
CA VAL A 249 -4.06 4.80 14.40
C VAL A 249 -3.26 4.00 15.40
N ILE A 250 -2.30 4.61 16.10
CA ILE A 250 -1.47 3.92 17.10
C ILE A 250 -2.34 3.35 18.24
N VAL A 251 -3.25 4.16 18.77
CA VAL A 251 -4.14 3.74 19.89
C VAL A 251 -5.11 2.66 19.43
N TRP A 252 -5.66 2.78 18.21
CA TRP A 252 -6.62 1.82 17.66
C TRP A 252 -6.00 0.44 17.48
N GLU A 253 -4.81 0.38 16.89
CA GLU A 253 -4.06 -0.87 16.73
C GLU A 253 -3.66 -1.48 18.08
N ALA A 254 -3.22 -0.66 19.02
CA ALA A 254 -2.88 -1.13 20.36
C ALA A 254 -4.09 -1.70 21.10
N LEU A 255 -5.27 -1.13 20.94
CA LEU A 255 -6.52 -1.64 21.52
C LEU A 255 -6.98 -2.91 20.78
N GLY A 256 -6.89 -2.97 19.46
CA GLY A 256 -7.23 -4.13 18.66
C GLY A 256 -6.36 -5.34 18.96
N SER A 257 -5.05 -5.16 19.13
CA SER A 257 -4.08 -6.21 19.45
C SER A 257 -4.05 -6.61 20.92
N GLY A 258 -4.52 -5.75 21.83
CA GLY A 258 -4.43 -5.92 23.29
C GLY A 258 -5.53 -6.74 23.95
N GLY A 259 -6.26 -7.59 23.21
CA GLY A 259 -7.32 -8.44 23.77
C GLY A 259 -8.72 -7.82 23.75
N TYR A 260 -8.86 -6.59 23.31
CA TYR A 260 -10.14 -5.99 22.90
C TYR A 260 -10.47 -6.33 21.44
N SER A 261 -9.91 -7.41 20.93
CA SER A 261 -10.10 -7.95 19.59
C SER A 261 -11.54 -8.42 19.40
N GLY A 262 -12.43 -7.46 19.19
CA GLY A 262 -13.86 -7.67 18.97
C GLY A 262 -14.58 -6.34 18.75
N GLY A 263 -15.72 -6.39 18.11
CA GLY A 263 -16.57 -5.23 17.90
C GLY A 263 -15.95 -4.18 16.99
N ILE A 264 -15.98 -2.91 17.39
CA ILE A 264 -15.59 -1.79 16.55
C ILE A 264 -14.08 -1.76 16.22
N PHE A 265 -13.22 -2.37 17.03
CA PHE A 265 -11.77 -2.39 16.81
C PHE A 265 -11.31 -3.32 15.67
N TYR A 266 -12.22 -4.12 15.10
CA TYR A 266 -12.00 -4.79 13.81
C TYR A 266 -11.99 -3.83 12.61
N LEU A 267 -12.52 -2.60 12.79
CA LEU A 267 -12.47 -1.61 11.75
C LEU A 267 -11.01 -1.20 11.48
N PHE A 268 -10.60 -1.21 10.22
CA PHE A 268 -9.26 -0.79 9.82
C PHE A 268 -8.93 0.60 10.37
N SER A 269 -7.85 0.71 11.10
CA SER A 269 -7.45 1.90 11.89
C SER A 269 -7.37 3.20 11.08
N LEU A 270 -7.15 3.09 9.78
CA LEU A 270 -7.20 4.24 8.85
C LEU A 270 -8.56 4.97 8.90
N VAL A 271 -9.67 4.22 8.95
CA VAL A 271 -11.01 4.82 8.88
C VAL A 271 -11.29 5.73 10.07
N PRO A 272 -11.21 5.25 11.33
CA PRO A 272 -11.40 6.14 12.48
C PRO A 272 -10.32 7.22 12.56
N GLY A 273 -9.05 6.91 12.22
CA GLY A 273 -7.97 7.88 12.20
C GLY A 273 -8.24 9.03 11.21
N PHE A 274 -8.72 8.72 10.02
CA PHE A 274 -9.09 9.70 9.00
C PHE A 274 -10.24 10.60 9.46
N LEU A 275 -11.29 10.01 10.03
CA LEU A 275 -12.47 10.75 10.52
C LEU A 275 -12.13 11.66 11.70
N PHE A 276 -11.38 11.17 12.69
CA PHE A 276 -10.98 11.99 13.84
C PHE A 276 -9.98 13.08 13.46
N SER A 277 -9.09 12.82 12.49
CA SER A 277 -8.23 13.85 11.91
C SER A 277 -9.06 14.97 11.28
N MET A 278 -10.04 14.63 10.42
CA MET A 278 -10.94 15.63 9.83
C MET A 278 -11.68 16.44 10.88
N LEU A 279 -12.21 15.78 11.89
CA LEU A 279 -12.92 16.44 12.99
C LEU A 279 -12.00 17.40 13.76
N ALA A 280 -10.77 16.97 14.08
CA ALA A 280 -9.78 17.80 14.77
C ALA A 280 -9.41 19.05 13.97
N ILE A 281 -9.20 18.89 12.64
CA ILE A 281 -8.94 20.04 11.75
C ILE A 281 -10.09 21.04 11.81
N VAL A 282 -11.33 20.56 11.70
CA VAL A 282 -12.52 21.43 11.67
C VAL A 282 -12.70 22.15 13.00
N LEU A 283 -12.56 21.44 14.12
CA LEU A 283 -12.73 22.02 15.46
C LEU A 283 -11.67 23.08 15.74
N VAL A 284 -10.39 22.74 15.56
CA VAL A 284 -9.28 23.68 15.86
C VAL A 284 -9.23 24.85 14.89
N THR A 285 -9.67 24.69 13.66
CA THR A 285 -9.73 25.80 12.70
C THR A 285 -10.86 26.79 13.03
N ARG A 286 -11.95 26.35 13.68
CA ARG A 286 -13.10 27.18 14.03
C ARG A 286 -12.98 27.86 15.41
N LEU A 287 -12.09 27.35 16.27
CA LEU A 287 -11.72 27.97 17.54
C LEU A 287 -10.74 29.12 17.34
#